data_7a940c252015366c82f776685c21d719
#
_entry.id   7a940c252015366c82f776685c21d719
#
_cell.length_a   1.000
_cell.length_b   1.000
_cell.length_c   1.000
_cell.angle_alpha   90.00
_cell.angle_beta   90.00
_cell.angle_gamma   90.00
#
_symmetry.space_group_name_H-M   'P 1'
#
loop_
_entity.id
_entity.type
_entity.pdbx_description
1 polymer ?
#
loop_
_entity_poly.entity_id
_entity_poly.type
_entity_poly.pdbx_seq_one_letter_code
_entity_poly.pdbx_strand_id
1 'polypeptide(L)'
;MTAFDLSARQLQHARRIDEGAGRAPLRLVQADATALPFADGVFDIACSAFGAVPFVADSARLMREAARVLRPGGRWVFTVPHPFRWTLPDLADEKGLVVEHSYFDRRPYVEQDESGVATYVEHHRTLGDRVRELTSAGLLLVDLVEPEYPEQLGDRWGGGWSALRGRLLPGTAVFVTRKPQPGELDTRR
;
A
#
# COMPACT_ATOMS: atom_id res chain seq x y z
N MET A 1 -4.40 19.32 -3.94
CA MET A 1 -4.28 17.89 -3.56
C MET A 1 -5.54 17.48 -2.82
N THR A 2 -6.02 16.26 -3.04
CA THR A 2 -7.16 15.67 -2.31
C THR A 2 -6.64 14.42 -1.59
N ALA A 3 -7.03 14.24 -0.33
CA ALA A 3 -6.75 13.01 0.42
C ALA A 3 -8.05 12.41 0.94
N PHE A 4 -8.08 11.10 1.10
CA PHE A 4 -9.23 10.41 1.63
C PHE A 4 -8.83 9.35 2.65
N ASP A 5 -9.75 9.01 3.52
CA ASP A 5 -9.66 7.91 4.46
C ASP A 5 -11.05 7.36 4.76
N LEU A 6 -11.17 6.09 5.08
CA LEU A 6 -12.43 5.49 5.53
C LEU A 6 -12.84 6.03 6.91
N SER A 7 -11.85 6.32 7.77
CA SER A 7 -12.05 6.75 9.15
C SER A 7 -12.24 8.26 9.25
N ALA A 8 -13.42 8.71 9.64
CA ALA A 8 -13.68 10.10 9.98
C ALA A 8 -12.72 10.64 11.06
N ARG A 9 -12.30 9.79 12.01
CA ARG A 9 -11.35 10.15 13.07
C ARG A 9 -9.95 10.44 12.51
N GLN A 10 -9.47 9.65 11.54
CA GLN A 10 -8.20 9.92 10.87
C GLN A 10 -8.24 11.21 10.05
N LEU A 11 -9.36 11.49 9.39
CA LEU A 11 -9.56 12.76 8.68
C LEU A 11 -9.58 13.96 9.62
N GLN A 12 -10.18 13.84 10.80
CA GLN A 12 -10.11 14.89 11.83
C GLN A 12 -8.68 15.13 12.31
N HIS A 13 -7.90 14.07 12.50
CA HIS A 13 -6.50 14.18 12.88
C HIS A 13 -5.67 14.82 11.75
N ALA A 14 -5.86 14.38 10.51
CA ALA A 14 -5.21 14.98 9.34
C ALA A 14 -5.52 16.47 9.20
N ARG A 15 -6.77 16.89 9.46
CA ARG A 15 -7.16 18.31 9.44
C ARG A 15 -6.40 19.15 10.46
N ARG A 16 -6.25 18.67 11.71
CA ARG A 16 -5.49 19.38 12.75
C ARG A 16 -4.02 19.54 12.37
N ILE A 17 -3.41 18.53 11.77
CA ILE A 17 -2.03 18.62 11.27
C ILE A 17 -1.95 19.61 10.11
N ASP A 18 -2.91 19.60 9.21
CA ASP A 18 -2.95 20.47 8.03
C ASP A 18 -3.08 21.94 8.39
N GLU A 19 -3.93 22.27 9.38
CA GLU A 19 -4.12 23.64 9.91
C GLU A 19 -2.80 24.25 10.43
N GLY A 20 -1.90 23.43 10.99
CA GLY A 20 -0.58 23.86 11.46
C GLY A 20 0.51 23.95 10.38
N ALA A 21 0.23 23.54 9.15
CA ALA A 21 1.26 23.32 8.13
C ALA A 21 1.61 24.58 7.30
N GLY A 22 0.92 25.71 7.48
CA GLY A 22 1.21 26.97 6.78
C GLY A 22 1.07 26.94 5.25
N ARG A 23 0.32 25.97 4.70
CA ARG A 23 0.08 25.78 3.27
C ARG A 23 -1.42 25.76 2.94
N ALA A 24 -1.77 25.79 1.66
CA ALA A 24 -3.17 25.67 1.25
C ALA A 24 -3.79 24.37 1.80
N PRO A 25 -5.01 24.43 2.40
CA PRO A 25 -5.62 23.29 3.08
C PRO A 25 -5.89 22.13 2.12
N LEU A 26 -5.74 20.91 2.64
CA LEU A 26 -6.08 19.70 1.93
C LEU A 26 -7.60 19.55 1.78
N ARG A 27 -8.03 19.07 0.63
CA ARG A 27 -9.40 18.57 0.47
C ARG A 27 -9.47 17.17 1.05
N LEU A 28 -10.11 17.02 2.20
CA LEU A 28 -10.27 15.74 2.90
C LEU A 28 -11.66 15.18 2.62
N VAL A 29 -11.71 13.92 2.20
CA VAL A 29 -12.95 13.21 1.83
C VAL A 29 -13.02 11.90 2.60
N GLN A 30 -14.16 11.63 3.24
CA GLN A 30 -14.40 10.31 3.80
C GLN A 30 -14.86 9.37 2.68
N ALA A 31 -14.08 8.32 2.40
CA ALA A 31 -14.37 7.39 1.30
C ALA A 31 -13.77 6.01 1.54
N ASP A 32 -14.41 5.00 0.95
CA ASP A 32 -13.87 3.66 0.79
C ASP A 32 -12.98 3.62 -0.46
N ALA A 33 -11.76 3.10 -0.32
CA ALA A 33 -10.80 2.94 -1.43
C ALA A 33 -11.31 2.02 -2.55
N THR A 34 -12.30 1.18 -2.27
CA THR A 34 -12.95 0.30 -3.25
C THR A 34 -14.14 0.94 -3.97
N ALA A 35 -14.51 2.18 -3.58
CA ALA A 35 -15.63 2.92 -4.16
C ALA A 35 -15.39 4.43 -4.06
N LEU A 36 -14.40 4.93 -4.80
CA LEU A 36 -13.96 6.32 -4.72
C LEU A 36 -15.03 7.28 -5.27
N PRO A 37 -15.42 8.35 -4.53
CA PRO A 37 -16.44 9.30 -4.96
C PRO A 37 -15.89 10.36 -5.93
N PHE A 38 -15.06 9.94 -6.88
CA PHE A 38 -14.46 10.82 -7.88
C PHE A 38 -14.85 10.35 -9.27
N ALA A 39 -14.96 11.30 -10.19
CA ALA A 39 -15.20 10.99 -11.60
C ALA A 39 -13.98 10.29 -12.24
N ASP A 40 -14.22 9.66 -13.40
CA ASP A 40 -13.18 9.00 -14.17
C ASP A 40 -12.17 10.01 -14.71
N GLY A 41 -10.88 9.66 -14.65
CA GLY A 41 -9.84 10.40 -15.32
C GLY A 41 -9.55 11.81 -14.79
N VAL A 42 -9.84 12.08 -13.51
CA VAL A 42 -9.68 13.43 -12.92
C VAL A 42 -8.32 13.69 -12.27
N PHE A 43 -7.52 12.67 -12.05
CA PHE A 43 -6.22 12.79 -11.39
C PHE A 43 -5.04 12.45 -12.29
N ASP A 44 -3.95 13.20 -12.13
CA ASP A 44 -2.66 12.95 -12.77
C ASP A 44 -1.87 11.88 -12.03
N ILE A 45 -1.96 11.93 -10.70
CA ILE A 45 -1.20 11.07 -9.79
C ILE A 45 -2.11 10.68 -8.63
N ALA A 46 -2.08 9.40 -8.28
CA ALA A 46 -2.59 8.87 -7.03
C ALA A 46 -1.45 8.20 -6.28
N CYS A 47 -1.47 8.27 -4.94
CA CYS A 47 -0.48 7.60 -4.11
C CYS A 47 -1.09 7.08 -2.81
N SER A 48 -0.47 6.01 -2.28
CA SER A 48 -0.79 5.44 -0.96
C SER A 48 0.50 4.92 -0.32
N ALA A 49 0.89 5.52 0.80
CA ALA A 49 2.06 5.12 1.57
C ALA A 49 1.62 4.33 2.80
N PHE A 50 1.75 3.00 2.77
CA PHE A 50 1.27 2.08 3.81
C PHE A 50 -0.20 2.36 4.23
N GLY A 51 -0.99 2.87 3.30
CA GLY A 51 -2.40 3.23 3.52
C GLY A 51 -3.34 2.10 3.07
N ALA A 52 -4.36 2.42 2.28
CA ALA A 52 -5.48 1.55 1.96
C ALA A 52 -5.12 0.14 1.44
N VAL A 53 -4.05 -0.01 0.64
CA VAL A 53 -3.78 -1.24 -0.13
C VAL A 53 -3.65 -2.50 0.73
N PRO A 54 -2.89 -2.52 1.85
CA PRO A 54 -2.79 -3.71 2.69
C PRO A 54 -4.04 -3.94 3.55
N PHE A 55 -4.88 -2.93 3.76
CA PHE A 55 -6.04 -3.00 4.66
C PHE A 55 -7.36 -3.34 3.97
N VAL A 56 -7.35 -3.51 2.65
CA VAL A 56 -8.54 -3.80 1.85
C VAL A 56 -8.55 -5.27 1.43
N ALA A 57 -9.63 -5.99 1.74
CA ALA A 57 -9.79 -7.40 1.38
C ALA A 57 -9.82 -7.60 -0.15
N ASP A 58 -10.57 -6.76 -0.88
CA ASP A 58 -10.61 -6.75 -2.35
C ASP A 58 -9.67 -5.69 -2.92
N SER A 59 -8.36 -5.94 -2.81
CA SER A 59 -7.35 -5.05 -3.36
C SER A 59 -7.40 -4.96 -4.89
N ALA A 60 -7.90 -5.98 -5.59
CA ALA A 60 -8.12 -5.92 -7.03
C ALA A 60 -9.16 -4.85 -7.40
N ARG A 61 -10.23 -4.70 -6.61
CA ARG A 61 -11.22 -3.62 -6.78
C ARG A 61 -10.60 -2.25 -6.53
N LEU A 62 -9.77 -2.11 -5.49
CA LEU A 62 -9.02 -0.88 -5.23
C LEU A 62 -8.13 -0.51 -6.43
N MET A 63 -7.41 -1.47 -7.03
CA MET A 63 -6.59 -1.20 -8.21
C MET A 63 -7.42 -0.72 -9.40
N ARG A 64 -8.64 -1.28 -9.61
CA ARG A 64 -9.57 -0.80 -10.66
C ARG A 64 -10.05 0.63 -10.38
N GLU A 65 -10.36 0.98 -9.13
CA GLU A 65 -10.75 2.33 -8.74
C GLU A 65 -9.59 3.33 -8.93
N ALA A 66 -8.37 2.96 -8.53
CA ALA A 66 -7.19 3.79 -8.78
C ALA A 66 -6.99 4.03 -10.29
N ALA A 67 -7.11 2.98 -11.11
CA ALA A 67 -7.03 3.10 -12.57
C ALA A 67 -8.17 3.95 -13.15
N ARG A 68 -9.40 3.84 -12.62
CA ARG A 68 -10.57 4.59 -13.09
C ARG A 68 -10.39 6.08 -12.90
N VAL A 69 -9.99 6.50 -11.70
CA VAL A 69 -9.87 7.93 -11.36
C VAL A 69 -8.66 8.62 -11.99
N LEU A 70 -7.68 7.85 -12.46
CA LEU A 70 -6.53 8.37 -13.18
C LEU A 70 -6.86 8.66 -14.65
N ARG A 71 -6.36 9.79 -15.17
CA ARG A 71 -6.37 10.06 -16.62
C ARG A 71 -5.42 9.13 -17.36
N PRO A 72 -5.57 8.93 -18.67
CA PRO A 72 -4.55 8.29 -19.48
C PRO A 72 -3.17 8.94 -19.26
N GLY A 73 -2.12 8.13 -19.08
CA GLY A 73 -0.78 8.57 -18.69
C GLY A 73 -0.59 8.87 -17.20
N GLY A 74 -1.66 8.92 -16.42
CA GLY A 74 -1.61 9.14 -14.97
C GLY A 74 -0.88 8.02 -14.22
N ARG A 75 -0.32 8.34 -13.06
CA ARG A 75 0.51 7.42 -12.26
C ARG A 75 -0.20 7.01 -10.98
N TRP A 76 -0.11 5.73 -10.64
CA TRP A 76 -0.45 5.17 -9.34
C TRP A 76 0.81 4.65 -8.68
N VAL A 77 1.15 5.19 -7.49
CA VAL A 77 2.30 4.76 -6.70
C VAL A 77 1.83 4.36 -5.32
N PHE A 78 2.21 3.17 -4.87
CA PHE A 78 1.86 2.74 -3.53
C PHE A 78 2.95 1.89 -2.88
N THR A 79 2.98 1.94 -1.55
CA THR A 79 3.87 1.12 -0.74
C THR A 79 3.06 0.14 0.12
N VAL A 80 3.63 -1.05 0.27
CA VAL A 80 3.11 -2.08 1.18
C VAL A 80 4.28 -2.70 1.96
N PRO A 81 4.04 -3.32 3.13
CA PRO A 81 5.01 -4.24 3.70
C PRO A 81 5.42 -5.26 2.64
N HIS A 82 6.72 -5.52 2.50
CA HIS A 82 7.19 -6.47 1.51
C HIS A 82 6.58 -7.85 1.78
N PRO A 83 6.00 -8.53 0.78
CA PRO A 83 5.31 -9.80 1.00
C PRO A 83 6.15 -10.89 1.67
N PHE A 84 7.47 -10.84 1.51
CA PHE A 84 8.37 -11.78 2.17
C PHE A 84 8.35 -11.65 3.70
N ARG A 85 8.05 -10.45 4.24
CA ARG A 85 7.91 -10.23 5.68
C ARG A 85 6.95 -11.24 6.34
N TRP A 86 5.88 -11.60 5.66
CA TRP A 86 4.84 -12.49 6.16
C TRP A 86 5.29 -13.94 6.34
N THR A 87 6.46 -14.30 5.84
CA THR A 87 7.05 -15.63 6.04
C THR A 87 7.83 -15.75 7.34
N LEU A 88 8.10 -14.62 8.01
CA LEU A 88 9.01 -14.51 9.15
C LEU A 88 8.26 -14.15 10.43
N PRO A 89 8.69 -14.63 11.60
CA PRO A 89 8.13 -14.19 12.88
C PRO A 89 8.54 -12.74 13.19
N ASP A 90 7.76 -12.07 14.05
CA ASP A 90 8.06 -10.70 14.49
C ASP A 90 9.10 -10.67 15.62
N LEU A 91 10.31 -11.15 15.31
CA LEU A 91 11.46 -11.14 16.20
C LEU A 91 12.60 -10.30 15.61
N ALA A 92 13.26 -9.49 16.43
CA ALA A 92 14.29 -8.57 15.97
C ALA A 92 15.67 -9.22 15.81
N ASP A 93 15.91 -10.38 16.40
CA ASP A 93 17.16 -11.15 16.41
C ASP A 93 17.25 -12.14 15.23
N GLU A 94 18.26 -13.00 15.25
CA GLU A 94 18.50 -14.02 14.22
C GLU A 94 17.34 -15.02 14.07
N LYS A 95 16.54 -15.26 15.11
CA LYS A 95 15.36 -16.10 15.03
C LYS A 95 14.31 -15.50 14.11
N GLY A 96 14.27 -14.16 14.00
CA GLY A 96 13.44 -13.44 13.05
C GLY A 96 13.80 -13.66 11.57
N LEU A 97 14.87 -14.39 11.27
CA LEU A 97 15.27 -14.75 9.90
C LEU A 97 14.85 -16.17 9.50
N VAL A 98 14.18 -16.90 10.39
CA VAL A 98 13.71 -18.25 10.12
C VAL A 98 12.34 -18.20 9.46
N VAL A 99 12.19 -18.85 8.31
CA VAL A 99 10.90 -18.96 7.62
C VAL A 99 9.98 -19.89 8.42
N GLU A 100 8.88 -19.36 8.94
CA GLU A 100 7.89 -20.11 9.74
C GLU A 100 6.53 -20.23 9.02
N HIS A 101 6.23 -19.29 8.11
CA HIS A 101 4.94 -19.23 7.44
C HIS A 101 5.08 -19.35 5.93
N SER A 102 4.03 -19.88 5.29
CA SER A 102 3.99 -19.96 3.84
C SER A 102 3.86 -18.57 3.21
N TYR A 103 4.73 -18.27 2.25
CA TYR A 103 4.61 -17.10 1.38
C TYR A 103 3.27 -17.03 0.64
N PHE A 104 2.61 -18.17 0.46
CA PHE A 104 1.35 -18.29 -0.25
C PHE A 104 0.12 -18.28 0.66
N ASP A 105 0.30 -18.10 1.97
CA ASP A 105 -0.81 -17.96 2.90
C ASP A 105 -1.48 -16.58 2.71
N ARG A 106 -2.74 -16.60 2.27
CA ARG A 106 -3.53 -15.40 1.99
C ARG A 106 -4.59 -15.10 3.05
N ARG A 107 -4.53 -15.81 4.18
CA ARG A 107 -5.38 -15.48 5.31
C ARG A 107 -5.02 -14.10 5.83
N PRO A 108 -6.00 -13.29 6.24
CA PRO A 108 -5.70 -12.00 6.82
C PRO A 108 -4.95 -12.17 8.15
N TYR A 109 -3.98 -11.30 8.37
CA TYR A 109 -3.43 -11.10 9.71
C TYR A 109 -4.42 -10.26 10.52
N VAL A 110 -4.76 -10.70 11.73
CA VAL A 110 -5.77 -10.05 12.57
C VAL A 110 -5.22 -9.92 13.98
N GLU A 111 -5.17 -8.69 14.49
CA GLU A 111 -5.00 -8.42 15.93
C GLU A 111 -6.36 -8.15 16.56
N GLN A 112 -6.53 -8.61 17.77
CA GLN A 112 -7.76 -8.43 18.55
C GLN A 112 -7.44 -7.84 19.91
N ASP A 113 -8.37 -7.06 20.45
CA ASP A 113 -8.31 -6.63 21.83
C ASP A 113 -8.74 -7.75 22.79
N GLU A 114 -8.71 -7.47 24.10
CA GLU A 114 -9.08 -8.42 25.15
C GLU A 114 -10.54 -8.91 25.05
N SER A 115 -11.40 -8.18 24.34
CA SER A 115 -12.80 -8.55 24.10
C SER A 115 -13.00 -9.38 22.82
N GLY A 116 -11.93 -9.63 22.05
CA GLY A 116 -11.97 -10.35 20.78
C GLY A 116 -12.38 -9.50 19.59
N VAL A 117 -12.47 -8.17 19.74
CA VAL A 117 -12.77 -7.26 18.64
C VAL A 117 -11.50 -7.01 17.83
N ALA A 118 -11.59 -7.16 16.51
CA ALA A 118 -10.48 -6.89 15.62
C ALA A 118 -10.08 -5.40 15.66
N THR A 119 -8.83 -5.13 16.03
CA THR A 119 -8.24 -3.79 16.11
C THR A 119 -7.31 -3.47 14.94
N TYR A 120 -6.77 -4.51 14.27
CA TYR A 120 -5.93 -4.40 13.10
C TYR A 120 -6.16 -5.60 12.18
N VAL A 121 -6.30 -5.33 10.88
CA VAL A 121 -6.47 -6.38 9.87
C VAL A 121 -5.62 -6.02 8.67
N GLU A 122 -4.73 -6.93 8.25
CA GLU A 122 -3.90 -6.75 7.06
C GLU A 122 -4.03 -7.96 6.11
N HIS A 123 -4.14 -7.68 4.82
CA HIS A 123 -4.35 -8.69 3.79
C HIS A 123 -3.08 -8.92 2.99
N HIS A 124 -2.45 -10.05 3.23
CA HIS A 124 -1.29 -10.48 2.46
C HIS A 124 -1.63 -10.78 1.00
N ARG A 125 -0.75 -10.36 0.10
CA ARG A 125 -0.73 -10.73 -1.34
C ARG A 125 0.72 -10.96 -1.74
N THR A 126 0.99 -11.99 -2.53
CA THR A 126 2.32 -12.20 -3.11
C THR A 126 2.66 -11.08 -4.11
N LEU A 127 3.94 -10.88 -4.46
CA LEU A 127 4.32 -9.96 -5.54
C LEU A 127 3.60 -10.32 -6.84
N GLY A 128 3.51 -11.63 -7.16
CA GLY A 128 2.80 -12.10 -8.34
C GLY A 128 1.29 -11.77 -8.31
N ASP A 129 0.65 -11.81 -7.13
CA ASP A 129 -0.75 -11.41 -6.99
C ASP A 129 -0.89 -9.90 -7.29
N ARG A 130 -0.01 -9.06 -6.73
CA ARG A 130 -0.02 -7.61 -6.97
C ARG A 130 0.17 -7.27 -8.44
N VAL A 131 1.12 -7.92 -9.12
CA VAL A 131 1.33 -7.71 -10.56
C VAL A 131 0.07 -8.09 -11.36
N ARG A 132 -0.58 -9.22 -11.04
CA ARG A 132 -1.83 -9.63 -11.71
C ARG A 132 -2.99 -8.68 -11.43
N GLU A 133 -3.14 -8.20 -10.20
CA GLU A 133 -4.16 -7.20 -9.83
C GLU A 133 -3.98 -5.91 -10.65
N LEU A 134 -2.74 -5.41 -10.75
CA LEU A 134 -2.41 -4.21 -11.53
C LEU A 134 -2.71 -4.40 -13.02
N THR A 135 -2.23 -5.50 -13.60
CA THR A 135 -2.45 -5.81 -15.02
C THR A 135 -3.94 -5.96 -15.34
N SER A 136 -4.70 -6.66 -14.46
CA SER A 136 -6.14 -6.82 -14.62
C SER A 136 -6.93 -5.51 -14.46
N ALA A 137 -6.38 -4.53 -13.76
CA ALA A 137 -6.93 -3.18 -13.65
C ALA A 137 -6.55 -2.28 -14.84
N GLY A 138 -5.78 -2.78 -15.82
CA GLY A 138 -5.30 -2.01 -16.95
C GLY A 138 -4.14 -1.05 -16.62
N LEU A 139 -3.41 -1.31 -15.55
CA LEU A 139 -2.22 -0.55 -15.16
C LEU A 139 -0.95 -1.26 -15.65
N LEU A 140 0.00 -0.48 -16.17
CA LEU A 140 1.33 -0.95 -16.52
C LEU A 140 2.24 -0.79 -15.29
N LEU A 141 2.91 -1.86 -14.88
CA LEU A 141 4.00 -1.77 -13.91
C LEU A 141 5.20 -1.12 -14.61
N VAL A 142 5.64 0.02 -14.08
CA VAL A 142 6.78 0.80 -14.59
C VAL A 142 8.04 0.41 -13.81
N ASP A 143 7.90 0.27 -12.47
CA ASP A 143 9.00 -0.08 -11.60
C ASP A 143 8.48 -0.77 -10.33
N LEU A 144 9.30 -1.62 -9.74
CA LEU A 144 9.13 -2.20 -8.42
C LEU A 144 10.40 -1.92 -7.62
N VAL A 145 10.30 -0.97 -6.69
CA VAL A 145 11.44 -0.57 -5.85
C VAL A 145 11.38 -1.30 -4.52
N GLU A 146 12.45 -1.95 -4.16
CA GLU A 146 12.68 -2.60 -2.87
C GLU A 146 13.79 -1.82 -2.15
N PRO A 147 13.45 -0.80 -1.34
CA PRO A 147 14.44 0.04 -0.70
C PRO A 147 15.31 -0.76 0.27
N GLU A 148 16.62 -0.59 0.19
CA GLU A 148 17.52 -1.07 1.21
C GLU A 148 17.26 -0.34 2.53
N TYR A 149 17.49 -1.04 3.64
CA TYR A 149 17.31 -0.47 4.97
C TYR A 149 18.38 0.59 5.25
N PRO A 150 18.03 1.86 5.49
CA PRO A 150 19.02 2.89 5.75
C PRO A 150 19.63 2.70 7.13
N GLU A 151 20.96 2.64 7.22
CA GLU A 151 21.68 2.44 8.50
C GLU A 151 21.32 3.48 9.56
N GLN A 152 20.97 4.71 9.14
CA GLN A 152 20.63 5.81 10.02
C GLN A 152 19.27 5.65 10.74
N LEU A 153 18.42 4.75 10.30
CA LEU A 153 17.11 4.55 10.91
C LEU A 153 17.19 3.79 12.25
N GLY A 154 18.27 3.03 12.49
CA GLY A 154 18.39 2.23 13.70
C GLY A 154 17.15 1.33 13.88
N ASP A 155 16.79 1.03 15.12
CA ASP A 155 15.62 0.18 15.46
C ASP A 155 14.30 0.96 15.52
N ARG A 156 14.15 2.06 14.79
CA ARG A 156 12.98 2.95 14.86
C ARG A 156 11.68 2.37 14.30
N TRP A 157 11.75 1.33 13.51
CA TRP A 157 10.58 0.63 12.99
C TRP A 157 10.17 -0.46 13.98
N GLY A 158 9.41 -0.14 14.98
CA GLY A 158 8.96 -1.06 16.03
C GLY A 158 8.59 -2.47 15.54
N GLY A 159 8.42 -3.39 16.44
CA GLY A 159 8.14 -4.78 16.14
C GLY A 159 9.36 -5.56 15.66
N GLY A 160 9.15 -6.60 14.89
CA GLY A 160 10.20 -7.51 14.45
C GLY A 160 11.11 -7.00 13.32
N TRP A 161 10.98 -5.74 12.83
CA TRP A 161 11.83 -5.24 11.74
C TRP A 161 13.06 -4.51 12.30
N SER A 162 14.17 -5.20 12.42
CA SER A 162 15.46 -4.70 12.92
C SER A 162 16.42 -4.33 11.79
N ALA A 163 17.50 -3.62 12.14
CA ALA A 163 18.62 -3.34 11.24
C ALA A 163 19.25 -4.63 10.68
N LEU A 164 19.31 -5.71 11.49
CA LEU A 164 19.77 -7.02 11.04
C LEU A 164 18.91 -7.55 9.88
N ARG A 165 17.60 -7.57 10.05
CA ARG A 165 16.66 -8.04 9.02
C ARG A 165 16.69 -7.15 7.78
N GLY A 166 16.71 -5.83 7.99
CA GLY A 166 16.67 -4.86 6.90
C GLY A 166 17.90 -4.87 5.99
N ARG A 167 19.06 -5.31 6.50
CA ARG A 167 20.26 -5.52 5.67
C ARG A 167 20.23 -6.78 4.82
N LEU A 168 19.37 -7.73 5.15
CA LEU A 168 19.32 -9.04 4.49
C LEU A 168 18.09 -9.18 3.60
N LEU A 169 17.01 -8.48 3.93
CA LEU A 169 15.70 -8.67 3.30
C LEU A 169 14.98 -7.32 3.12
N PRO A 170 14.23 -7.14 2.02
CA PRO A 170 13.44 -5.93 1.84
C PRO A 170 12.26 -5.90 2.83
N GLY A 171 12.08 -4.76 3.51
CA GLY A 171 10.94 -4.52 4.41
C GLY A 171 9.73 -3.92 3.70
N THR A 172 9.96 -3.30 2.56
CA THR A 172 8.98 -2.51 1.82
C THR A 172 9.04 -2.86 0.34
N ALA A 173 7.88 -2.91 -0.30
CA ALA A 173 7.75 -2.92 -1.75
C ALA A 173 7.03 -1.64 -2.20
N VAL A 174 7.62 -0.89 -3.14
CA VAL A 174 7.05 0.31 -3.76
C VAL A 174 6.70 -0.01 -5.20
N PHE A 175 5.43 -0.01 -5.53
CA PHE A 175 4.94 -0.22 -6.88
C PHE A 175 4.74 1.11 -7.58
N VAL A 176 5.43 1.31 -8.69
CA VAL A 176 5.27 2.47 -9.56
C VAL A 176 4.54 2.02 -10.81
N THR A 177 3.35 2.55 -11.03
CA THR A 177 2.50 2.13 -12.14
C THR A 177 2.01 3.32 -12.96
N ARG A 178 1.52 3.06 -14.15
CA ARG A 178 0.97 4.07 -15.05
C ARG A 178 -0.27 3.52 -15.77
N LYS A 179 -1.29 4.34 -15.89
CA LYS A 179 -2.41 4.07 -16.80
C LYS A 179 -1.93 4.30 -18.25
N PRO A 180 -2.08 3.33 -19.15
CA PRO A 180 -1.63 3.47 -20.53
C PRO A 180 -2.37 4.59 -21.26
N GLN A 181 -1.75 5.10 -22.32
CA GLN A 181 -2.45 5.96 -23.28
C GLN A 181 -3.42 5.12 -24.15
N PRO A 182 -4.47 5.73 -24.69
CA PRO A 182 -5.34 5.04 -25.64
C PRO A 182 -4.54 4.43 -26.81
N GLY A 183 -4.76 3.15 -27.11
CA GLY A 183 -4.07 2.42 -28.17
C GLY A 183 -2.68 1.85 -27.80
N GLU A 184 -2.12 2.21 -26.65
CA GLU A 184 -0.75 1.77 -26.28
C GLU A 184 -0.64 0.25 -26.05
N LEU A 185 -1.71 -0.40 -25.57
CA LEU A 185 -1.72 -1.85 -25.33
C LEU A 185 -1.93 -2.67 -26.61
N ASP A 186 -2.52 -2.09 -27.66
CA ASP A 186 -2.80 -2.78 -28.91
C ASP A 186 -1.53 -2.99 -29.77
N THR A 187 -0.49 -2.20 -29.54
CA THR A 187 0.78 -2.26 -30.28
C THR A 187 1.78 -3.29 -29.78
N ARG A 188 1.45 -4.02 -28.71
CA ARG A 188 2.33 -5.03 -28.07
C ARG A 188 1.85 -6.48 -28.24
N ARG A 189 1.00 -6.74 -29.23
CA ARG A 189 0.60 -8.10 -29.63
C ARG A 189 1.47 -8.61 -30.78
#